data_7bbd1967aabecfcf60dbba629b38643b
#
_entry.id   7bbd1967aabecfcf60dbba629b38643b
#
_cell.length_a   1.000
_cell.length_b   1.000
_cell.length_c   1.000
_cell.angle_alpha   90.00
_cell.angle_beta   90.00
_cell.angle_gamma   90.00
#
_symmetry.space_group_name_H-M   'P 1'
#
loop_
_entity.id
_entity.type
_entity.pdbx_description
1 polymer ?
#
loop_
_entity_poly.entity_id
_entity_poly.type
_entity_poly.pdbx_seq_one_letter_code
_entity_poly.pdbx_strand_id
1 'polypeptide(L)' 'NLAPREVEAVRLYAAGMKLSSVARRLGVSEDTARTYLLRARHKYAAAGRPANNKTDLFIRAVEDGILPTPGSVSEG' A
#
# COMPACT_ATOMS: atom_id res chain seq x y z
N ASN A 1 -8.96 4.64 8.85
CA ASN A 1 -8.73 3.21 8.65
C ASN A 1 -8.90 2.82 7.21
N LEU A 2 -8.02 1.98 6.72
CA LEU A 2 -8.08 1.53 5.33
C LEU A 2 -9.06 0.38 5.20
N ALA A 3 -9.78 0.35 4.07
CA ALA A 3 -10.64 -0.78 3.75
C ALA A 3 -9.74 -1.98 3.35
N PRO A 4 -10.24 -3.22 3.47
CA PRO A 4 -9.41 -4.40 3.16
C PRO A 4 -8.78 -4.38 1.77
N ARG A 5 -9.50 -3.92 0.75
CA ARG A 5 -8.94 -3.88 -0.59
C ARG A 5 -7.88 -2.79 -0.72
N GLU A 6 -8.03 -1.69 0.02
CA GLU A 6 -7.03 -0.63 0.05
C GLU A 6 -5.75 -1.13 0.71
N VAL A 7 -5.89 -1.90 1.79
CA VAL A 7 -4.73 -2.50 2.46
C VAL A 7 -3.99 -3.41 1.50
N GLU A 8 -4.71 -4.26 0.76
CA GLU A 8 -4.07 -5.16 -0.19
C GLU A 8 -3.32 -4.38 -1.28
N ALA A 9 -3.95 -3.33 -1.81
CA ALA A 9 -3.31 -2.53 -2.85
C ALA A 9 -2.04 -1.87 -2.32
N VAL A 10 -2.11 -1.32 -1.11
CA VAL A 10 -0.95 -0.68 -0.48
C VAL A 10 0.15 -1.71 -0.27
N ARG A 11 -0.18 -2.88 0.23
CA ARG A 11 0.79 -3.93 0.52
C ARG A 11 1.55 -4.31 -0.74
N LEU A 12 0.83 -4.57 -1.81
CA LEU A 12 1.47 -5.01 -3.06
C LEU A 12 2.29 -3.90 -3.70
N TYR A 13 1.72 -2.70 -3.76
CA TYR A 13 2.40 -1.59 -4.41
C TYR A 13 3.64 -1.16 -3.63
N ALA A 14 3.53 -1.07 -2.32
CA ALA A 14 4.65 -0.66 -1.48
C ALA A 14 5.75 -1.71 -1.46
N ALA A 15 5.40 -2.97 -1.70
CA ALA A 15 6.39 -4.04 -1.78
C ALA A 15 7.19 -3.99 -3.08
N GLY A 16 6.83 -3.09 -4.00
CA GLY A 16 7.60 -2.88 -5.22
C GLY A 16 6.91 -3.24 -6.51
N MET A 17 5.66 -3.71 -6.46
CA MET A 17 4.98 -4.12 -7.68
C MET A 17 4.51 -2.94 -8.49
N LYS A 18 4.48 -3.11 -9.81
CA LYS A 18 3.93 -2.10 -10.70
C LYS A 18 2.41 -2.08 -10.55
N LEU A 19 1.80 -0.95 -10.88
CA LEU A 19 0.35 -0.83 -10.80
C LEU A 19 -0.37 -1.92 -11.58
N SER A 20 0.11 -2.24 -12.78
CA SER A 20 -0.51 -3.30 -13.58
C SER A 20 -0.49 -4.65 -12.88
N SER A 21 0.60 -4.94 -12.17
CA SER A 21 0.72 -6.19 -11.44
C SER A 21 -0.18 -6.20 -10.21
N VAL A 22 -0.29 -5.06 -9.53
CA VAL A 22 -1.20 -4.93 -8.39
C VAL A 22 -2.63 -5.21 -8.85
N ALA A 23 -3.03 -4.59 -9.97
CA ALA A 23 -4.37 -4.78 -10.51
C ALA A 23 -4.62 -6.24 -10.84
N ARG A 24 -3.66 -6.90 -11.47
CA ARG A 24 -3.79 -8.31 -11.82
C ARG A 24 -3.95 -9.19 -10.58
N ARG A 25 -3.15 -8.93 -9.55
CA ARG A 25 -3.24 -9.71 -8.32
C ARG A 25 -4.57 -9.54 -7.64
N LEU A 26 -5.13 -8.32 -7.69
CA LEU A 26 -6.40 -8.04 -7.05
C LEU A 26 -7.60 -8.43 -7.92
N GLY A 27 -7.35 -8.76 -9.19
CA GLY A 27 -8.43 -9.12 -10.10
C GLY A 27 -9.27 -7.92 -10.50
N VAL A 28 -8.68 -6.74 -10.62
CA VAL A 28 -9.39 -5.51 -10.97
C VAL A 28 -8.63 -4.80 -12.08
N SER A 29 -9.26 -3.74 -12.62
CA SER A 29 -8.60 -2.93 -13.64
C SER A 29 -7.53 -2.05 -12.98
N GLU A 30 -6.61 -1.51 -13.80
CA GLU A 30 -5.60 -0.60 -13.28
C GLU A 30 -6.24 0.66 -12.69
N ASP A 31 -7.33 1.14 -13.31
CA ASP A 31 -8.01 2.31 -12.78
C ASP A 31 -8.55 2.04 -11.39
N THR A 32 -9.10 0.86 -11.17
CA THR A 32 -9.62 0.51 -9.84
C THR A 32 -8.49 0.38 -8.83
N ALA A 33 -7.38 -0.23 -9.22
CA ALA A 33 -6.22 -0.34 -8.33
C ALA A 33 -5.69 1.04 -7.99
N ARG A 34 -5.63 1.94 -8.98
CA ARG A 34 -5.19 3.31 -8.74
C ARG A 34 -6.12 4.01 -7.75
N THR A 35 -7.41 3.78 -7.89
CA THR A 35 -8.39 4.37 -6.98
C THR A 35 -8.17 3.90 -5.55
N TYR A 36 -7.89 2.62 -5.35
CA TYR A 36 -7.59 2.11 -4.02
C TYR A 36 -6.38 2.82 -3.40
N LEU A 37 -5.33 3.00 -4.20
CA LEU A 37 -4.13 3.67 -3.71
C LEU A 37 -4.39 5.14 -3.39
N LEU A 38 -5.18 5.83 -4.23
CA LEU A 38 -5.52 7.22 -3.98
C LEU A 38 -6.33 7.36 -2.71
N ARG A 39 -7.29 6.47 -2.50
CA ARG A 39 -8.09 6.51 -1.28
C ARG A 39 -7.24 6.28 -0.04
N ALA A 40 -6.30 5.34 -0.14
CA ALA A 40 -5.39 5.08 0.96
C ALA A 40 -4.56 6.32 1.28
N ARG A 41 -4.04 6.98 0.25
CA ARG A 41 -3.25 8.21 0.44
C ARG A 41 -4.07 9.31 1.09
N HIS A 42 -5.34 9.47 0.66
CA HIS A 42 -6.21 10.47 1.26
C HIS A 42 -6.46 10.18 2.73
N LYS A 43 -6.65 8.92 3.07
CA LYS A 43 -6.88 8.54 4.46
C LYS A 43 -5.65 8.76 5.32
N TYR A 44 -4.46 8.45 4.79
CA TYR A 44 -3.23 8.73 5.50
C TYR A 44 -3.05 10.23 5.71
N ALA A 45 -3.29 11.03 4.68
CA ALA A 45 -3.15 12.47 4.79
C ALA A 45 -4.11 13.04 5.83
N ALA A 46 -5.34 12.54 5.84
CA ALA A 46 -6.34 13.00 6.80
C ALA A 46 -5.96 12.65 8.22
N ALA A 47 -5.16 11.61 8.41
CA ALA A 47 -4.69 11.21 9.73
C ALA A 47 -3.37 11.92 10.11
N GLY A 48 -2.91 12.86 9.30
CA GLY A 48 -1.67 13.57 9.57
C GLY A 48 -0.43 12.73 9.24
N ARG A 49 -0.59 11.69 8.43
CA ARG A 49 0.50 10.77 8.07
C ARG A 49 0.62 10.72 6.55
N PRO A 50 1.14 11.77 5.90
CA PRO A 50 1.14 11.83 4.43
C PRO A 50 1.92 10.69 3.78
N ALA A 51 1.44 10.25 2.62
CA ALA A 51 2.06 9.21 1.83
C ALA A 51 2.05 9.68 0.38
N ASN A 52 2.88 10.68 0.08
CA ASN A 52 2.85 11.37 -1.20
C ASN A 52 3.56 10.63 -2.32
N ASN A 53 4.40 9.68 -2.00
CA ASN A 53 5.12 8.92 -3.00
C ASN A 53 5.24 7.46 -2.53
N LYS A 54 5.83 6.62 -3.37
CA LYS A 54 5.92 5.19 -3.08
C LYS A 54 6.74 4.91 -1.83
N THR A 55 7.81 5.67 -1.62
CA THR A 55 8.65 5.49 -0.44
C THR A 55 7.88 5.82 0.83
N ASP A 56 7.15 6.93 0.83
CA ASP A 56 6.34 7.30 1.99
C ASP A 56 5.28 6.25 2.26
N LEU A 57 4.66 5.73 1.20
CA LEU A 57 3.64 4.72 1.35
C LEU A 57 4.22 3.44 1.96
N PHE A 58 5.45 3.09 1.56
CA PHE A 58 6.14 1.95 2.15
C PHE A 58 6.34 2.16 3.66
N ILE A 59 6.78 3.36 4.04
CA ILE A 59 6.99 3.68 5.45
C ILE A 59 5.69 3.52 6.25
N ARG A 60 4.58 4.05 5.71
CA ARG A 60 3.29 3.93 6.40
C ARG A 60 2.88 2.47 6.52
N ALA A 61 3.12 1.68 5.47
CA ALA A 61 2.77 0.27 5.48
C ALA A 61 3.55 -0.50 6.54
N VAL A 62 4.83 -0.19 6.70
CA VAL A 62 5.64 -0.81 7.74
C VAL A 62 5.15 -0.39 9.13
N GLU A 63 4.87 0.90 9.31
CA GLU A 63 4.37 1.40 10.59
C GLU A 63 3.08 0.73 11.01
N ASP A 64 2.23 0.44 10.05
CA ASP A 64 0.92 -0.15 10.34
C ASP A 64 0.92 -1.68 10.34
N GLY A 65 2.09 -2.29 10.16
CA GLY A 65 2.17 -3.73 10.16
C GLY A 65 1.66 -4.39 8.89
N ILE A 66 1.45 -3.60 7.82
CA ILE A 66 1.02 -4.14 6.54
C ILE A 66 2.17 -4.86 5.87
N LEU A 67 3.38 -4.35 6.05
CA LEU A 67 4.60 -4.98 5.55
C LEU A 67 5.55 -5.24 6.71
N PRO A 68 6.38 -6.29 6.64
CA PRO A 68 7.35 -6.53 7.70
C PRO A 68 8.44 -5.47 7.69
N THR A 69 8.98 -5.21 8.88
CA THR A 69 10.10 -4.30 9.02
C THR A 69 11.30 -4.88 8.29
N PRO A 70 12.04 -4.07 7.52
CA PRO A 70 13.23 -4.57 6.84
C PRO A 70 14.19 -5.20 7.83
N GLY A 71 14.68 -6.38 7.50
CA GLY A 71 15.62 -7.08 8.32
C GLY A 71 15.03 -7.99 9.37
N SER A 72 13.73 -7.92 9.59
CA SER A 72 13.10 -8.75 10.61
C SER A 72 12.67 -10.09 10.08
N VAL A 73 12.59 -10.24 8.78
CA VAL A 73 12.09 -11.49 8.25
C VAL A 73 13.06 -12.61 8.28
N SER A 74 14.29 -12.33 8.50
CA SER A 74 15.30 -13.36 8.44
C SER A 74 15.18 -14.36 9.56
N GLU A 75 14.30 -14.12 10.44
CA GLU A 75 14.16 -15.01 11.52
C GLU A 75 13.69 -16.30 11.11
N GLY A 76 13.13 -16.42 10.09
CA GLY A 76 12.65 -17.64 9.54
C GLY A 76 13.08 -18.87 10.20
#